data_ff5851d7efdce2ac764577fe0124b19c
#
_entry.id   ff5851d7efdce2ac764577fe0124b19c
#
_cell.length_a   1.000
_cell.length_b   1.000
_cell.length_c   1.000
_cell.angle_alpha   90.00
_cell.angle_beta   90.00
_cell.angle_gamma   90.00
#
_symmetry.space_group_name_H-M   'P 1'
#
loop_
_entity.id
_entity.type
_entity.pdbx_description
1 polymer ?
#
loop_
_entity_poly.entity_id
_entity_poly.type
_entity_poly.pdbx_seq_one_letter_code
_entity_poly.pdbx_strand_id
1 'polypeptide(L)'
;PAAGVSAYAKSKTLAERAAWDFVAGEGGGLELSVVNPVAVFGPVLGPDYSTSIQLVKRMLEGAMPGNPRLYFGVVDVRDVADLHVLAMTREAAKGQRFLAAAGEFMPLKDIAGVLKDRMGEAGSRVKTRQLPDWLIRVGAWFNPLAREILPEFGKRKNGSNAKAKQMLGWQPRSNEEAILATGESLVKLGLLRVPRRR
;
A
#
# COMPACT_ATOMS: atom_id res chain seq x y z
N PRO A 1 2.96 19.88 -12.64
CA PRO A 1 2.09 18.87 -12.03
C PRO A 1 0.63 19.30 -12.22
N ALA A 2 -0.23 18.35 -12.64
CA ALA A 2 -1.64 18.61 -12.87
C ALA A 2 -2.32 19.13 -11.58
N ALA A 3 -3.29 20.04 -11.73
CA ALA A 3 -4.09 20.52 -10.62
C ALA A 3 -4.80 19.31 -9.93
N GLY A 4 -4.78 19.26 -8.60
CA GLY A 4 -5.43 18.20 -7.83
C GLY A 4 -4.53 17.03 -7.40
N VAL A 5 -3.21 17.10 -7.61
CA VAL A 5 -2.25 16.12 -7.10
C VAL A 5 -1.89 16.43 -5.65
N SER A 6 -1.91 15.40 -4.76
CA SER A 6 -1.53 15.58 -3.36
C SER A 6 -0.07 16.06 -3.21
N ALA A 7 0.24 16.79 -2.12
CA ALA A 7 1.59 17.25 -1.83
C ALA A 7 2.59 16.07 -1.77
N TYR A 8 2.15 14.92 -1.21
CA TYR A 8 2.94 13.70 -1.17
C TYR A 8 3.27 13.18 -2.57
N ALA A 9 2.27 13.00 -3.45
CA ALA A 9 2.50 12.53 -4.81
C ALA A 9 3.37 13.49 -5.62
N LYS A 10 3.20 14.81 -5.41
CA LYS A 10 4.05 15.82 -6.01
C LYS A 10 5.50 15.69 -5.57
N SER A 11 5.75 15.53 -4.26
CA SER A 11 7.12 15.38 -3.73
C SER A 11 7.82 14.14 -4.30
N LYS A 12 7.13 12.99 -4.37
CA LYS A 12 7.68 11.76 -4.94
C LYS A 12 7.97 11.88 -6.43
N THR A 13 7.08 12.52 -7.19
CA THR A 13 7.30 12.76 -8.62
C THR A 13 8.50 13.67 -8.87
N LEU A 14 8.66 14.74 -8.07
CA LEU A 14 9.80 15.65 -8.20
C LEU A 14 11.11 14.96 -7.81
N ALA A 15 11.12 14.16 -6.74
CA ALA A 15 12.28 13.38 -6.33
C ALA A 15 12.72 12.38 -7.41
N GLU A 16 11.78 11.65 -8.02
CA GLU A 16 12.11 10.71 -9.10
C GLU A 16 12.66 11.46 -10.32
N ARG A 17 12.06 12.59 -10.72
CA ARG A 17 12.56 13.40 -11.83
C ARG A 17 13.97 13.92 -11.57
N ALA A 18 14.21 14.46 -10.38
CA ALA A 18 15.55 14.95 -10.01
C ALA A 18 16.62 13.84 -10.09
N ALA A 19 16.27 12.59 -9.73
CA ALA A 19 17.17 11.46 -9.88
C ALA A 19 17.47 11.16 -11.35
N TRP A 20 16.47 11.18 -12.23
CA TRP A 20 16.65 10.98 -13.66
C TRP A 20 17.48 12.11 -14.29
N ASP A 21 17.21 13.37 -13.94
CA ASP A 21 17.91 14.54 -14.43
C ASP A 21 19.40 14.50 -14.01
N PHE A 22 19.67 14.12 -12.76
CA PHE A 22 21.02 13.95 -12.25
C PHE A 22 21.80 12.89 -13.04
N VAL A 23 21.21 11.71 -13.25
CA VAL A 23 21.87 10.63 -14.00
C VAL A 23 22.13 11.03 -15.45
N ALA A 24 21.22 11.77 -16.06
CA ALA A 24 21.38 12.23 -17.44
C ALA A 24 22.45 13.31 -17.62
N GLY A 25 22.68 14.16 -16.59
CA GLY A 25 23.64 15.26 -16.66
C GLY A 25 24.96 14.97 -15.93
N GLU A 26 24.88 14.80 -14.62
CA GLU A 26 26.03 14.76 -13.71
C GLU A 26 26.39 13.35 -13.24
N GLY A 27 25.61 12.34 -13.61
CA GLY A 27 25.67 10.98 -13.06
C GLY A 27 26.93 10.18 -13.37
N GLY A 28 27.80 10.67 -14.28
CA GLY A 28 29.14 10.08 -14.51
C GLY A 28 29.14 8.57 -14.87
N GLY A 29 28.09 8.10 -15.57
CA GLY A 29 27.93 6.69 -15.94
C GLY A 29 27.14 5.85 -14.93
N LEU A 30 26.53 6.46 -13.91
CA LEU A 30 25.59 5.77 -13.01
C LEU A 30 24.39 5.21 -13.77
N GLU A 31 23.98 4.02 -13.40
CA GLU A 31 22.78 3.38 -13.91
C GLU A 31 21.64 3.54 -12.90
N LEU A 32 20.48 3.98 -13.35
CA LEU A 32 19.32 4.16 -12.51
C LEU A 32 18.21 3.18 -12.91
N SER A 33 17.65 2.50 -11.92
CA SER A 33 16.38 1.79 -11.99
C SER A 33 15.48 2.27 -10.88
N VAL A 34 14.19 2.45 -11.15
CA VAL A 34 13.23 2.96 -10.16
C VAL A 34 12.17 1.90 -9.88
N VAL A 35 11.97 1.59 -8.60
CA VAL A 35 10.87 0.75 -8.12
C VAL A 35 9.85 1.63 -7.42
N ASN A 36 8.61 1.59 -7.90
CA ASN A 36 7.47 2.36 -7.38
C ASN A 36 6.48 1.42 -6.70
N PRO A 37 6.60 1.14 -5.40
CA PRO A 37 5.65 0.29 -4.71
C PRO A 37 4.32 1.03 -4.50
N VAL A 38 3.23 0.25 -4.57
CA VAL A 38 1.91 0.64 -4.09
C VAL A 38 1.87 0.55 -2.55
N ALA A 39 0.70 0.41 -1.92
CA ALA A 39 0.67 0.22 -0.48
C ALA A 39 1.36 -1.10 -0.09
N VAL A 40 2.43 -0.97 0.71
CA VAL A 40 3.26 -2.12 1.14
C VAL A 40 2.64 -2.75 2.37
N PHE A 41 2.36 -4.05 2.26
CA PHE A 41 1.87 -4.95 3.29
C PHE A 41 2.92 -6.04 3.57
N GLY A 42 2.54 -7.07 4.30
CA GLY A 42 3.45 -8.18 4.62
C GLY A 42 3.89 -8.19 6.08
N PRO A 43 4.78 -9.09 6.46
CA PRO A 43 5.17 -9.27 7.85
C PRO A 43 5.91 -8.05 8.39
N VAL A 44 5.52 -7.60 9.59
CA VAL A 44 6.22 -6.54 10.32
C VAL A 44 7.31 -7.14 11.21
N LEU A 45 8.38 -6.38 11.42
CA LEU A 45 9.52 -6.80 12.25
C LEU A 45 9.49 -6.20 13.65
N GLY A 46 8.63 -5.21 13.90
CA GLY A 46 8.55 -4.51 15.18
C GLY A 46 7.44 -3.45 15.20
N PRO A 47 7.40 -2.63 16.27
CA PRO A 47 6.34 -1.65 16.49
C PRO A 47 6.45 -0.38 15.59
N ASP A 48 7.55 -0.21 14.87
CA ASP A 48 7.73 0.90 13.92
C ASP A 48 7.29 0.45 12.53
N TYR A 49 6.10 0.86 12.13
CA TYR A 49 5.46 0.40 10.90
C TYR A 49 4.74 1.51 10.13
N SER A 50 4.62 1.28 8.81
CA SER A 50 4.04 2.22 7.84
C SER A 50 2.54 2.46 8.04
N THR A 51 2.01 3.46 7.32
CA THR A 51 0.58 3.80 7.33
C THR A 51 -0.30 2.63 6.85
N SER A 52 0.15 1.82 5.88
CA SER A 52 -0.61 0.65 5.41
C SER A 52 -0.75 -0.43 6.49
N ILE A 53 0.31 -0.66 7.26
CA ILE A 53 0.27 -1.59 8.40
C ILE A 53 -0.63 -1.05 9.51
N GLN A 54 -0.58 0.27 9.80
CA GLN A 54 -1.48 0.91 10.76
C GLN A 54 -2.95 0.74 10.36
N LEU A 55 -3.26 0.77 9.07
CA LEU A 55 -4.61 0.53 8.57
C LEU A 55 -5.10 -0.86 8.94
N VAL A 56 -4.31 -1.92 8.67
CA VAL A 56 -4.64 -3.30 9.06
C VAL A 56 -4.80 -3.43 10.57
N LYS A 57 -3.87 -2.86 11.33
CA LYS A 57 -3.94 -2.84 12.79
C LYS A 57 -5.25 -2.24 13.29
N ARG A 58 -5.65 -1.06 12.79
CA ARG A 58 -6.91 -0.40 13.17
C ARG A 58 -8.14 -1.21 12.79
N MET A 59 -8.11 -1.95 11.66
CA MET A 59 -9.18 -2.87 11.28
C MET A 59 -9.30 -4.01 12.28
N LEU A 60 -8.21 -4.69 12.60
CA LEU A 60 -8.17 -5.82 13.56
C LEU A 60 -8.57 -5.38 14.98
N GLU A 61 -8.19 -4.19 15.40
CA GLU A 61 -8.60 -3.61 16.69
C GLU A 61 -10.08 -3.19 16.72
N GLY A 62 -10.79 -3.22 15.57
CA GLY A 62 -12.17 -2.75 15.47
C GLY A 62 -12.34 -1.24 15.59
N ALA A 63 -11.25 -0.49 15.47
CA ALA A 63 -11.23 0.97 15.61
C ALA A 63 -11.86 1.72 14.43
N MET A 64 -12.15 1.02 13.34
CA MET A 64 -12.80 1.60 12.16
C MET A 64 -14.30 1.33 12.19
N PRO A 65 -15.17 2.35 12.08
CA PRO A 65 -16.62 2.16 12.07
C PRO A 65 -17.13 1.48 10.79
N GLY A 66 -16.31 1.43 9.75
CA GLY A 66 -16.56 0.84 8.44
C GLY A 66 -15.52 1.33 7.45
N ASN A 67 -15.68 0.97 6.18
CA ASN A 67 -14.69 1.21 5.13
C ASN A 67 -15.17 2.29 4.17
N PRO A 68 -14.44 3.41 3.99
CA PRO A 68 -14.70 4.35 2.92
C PRO A 68 -14.45 3.71 1.55
N ARG A 69 -15.07 4.26 0.51
CA ARG A 69 -14.91 3.79 -0.87
C ARG A 69 -13.57 4.22 -1.45
N LEU A 70 -12.51 3.58 -0.97
CA LEU A 70 -11.13 3.76 -1.42
C LEU A 70 -10.62 2.47 -2.04
N TYR A 71 -9.70 2.60 -3.00
CA TYR A 71 -9.04 1.49 -3.68
C TYR A 71 -7.55 1.55 -3.42
N PHE A 72 -6.96 0.39 -3.12
CA PHE A 72 -5.54 0.26 -2.85
C PHE A 72 -4.91 -0.78 -3.76
N GLY A 73 -3.75 -0.46 -4.31
CA GLY A 73 -2.83 -1.47 -4.77
C GLY A 73 -2.15 -2.09 -3.55
N VAL A 74 -1.93 -3.38 -3.58
CA VAL A 74 -1.28 -4.15 -2.50
C VAL A 74 -0.01 -4.79 -3.05
N VAL A 75 1.05 -4.79 -2.25
CA VAL A 75 2.27 -5.55 -2.53
C VAL A 75 2.90 -5.99 -1.21
N ASP A 76 3.47 -7.20 -1.20
CA ASP A 76 4.19 -7.71 -0.05
C ASP A 76 5.58 -7.08 0.05
N VAL A 77 6.02 -6.73 1.25
CA VAL A 77 7.34 -6.12 1.50
C VAL A 77 8.48 -7.01 1.02
N ARG A 78 8.33 -8.33 1.11
CA ARG A 78 9.31 -9.31 0.62
C ARG A 78 9.44 -9.24 -0.89
N ASP A 79 8.33 -9.11 -1.61
CA ASP A 79 8.32 -9.00 -3.06
C ASP A 79 8.84 -7.64 -3.55
N VAL A 80 8.64 -6.58 -2.74
CA VAL A 80 9.28 -5.28 -2.99
C VAL A 80 10.80 -5.41 -2.87
N ALA A 81 11.29 -6.09 -1.84
CA ALA A 81 12.73 -6.35 -1.67
C ALA A 81 13.28 -7.17 -2.85
N ASP A 82 12.61 -8.26 -3.24
CA ASP A 82 12.99 -9.09 -4.38
C ASP A 82 13.06 -8.27 -5.68
N LEU A 83 12.07 -7.38 -5.91
CA LEU A 83 12.08 -6.52 -7.10
C LEU A 83 13.25 -5.52 -7.08
N HIS A 84 13.64 -5.00 -5.92
CA HIS A 84 14.82 -4.15 -5.82
C HIS A 84 16.09 -4.92 -6.16
N VAL A 85 16.24 -6.15 -5.66
CA VAL A 85 17.42 -7.00 -5.99
C VAL A 85 17.43 -7.29 -7.49
N LEU A 86 16.31 -7.64 -8.10
CA LEU A 86 16.22 -7.84 -9.55
C LEU A 86 16.54 -6.57 -10.32
N ALA A 87 16.06 -5.41 -9.88
CA ALA A 87 16.34 -4.13 -10.52
C ALA A 87 17.81 -3.72 -10.43
N MET A 88 18.51 -4.13 -9.37
CA MET A 88 19.95 -3.88 -9.18
C MET A 88 20.84 -4.82 -10.00
N THR A 89 20.40 -6.06 -10.24
CA THR A 89 21.26 -7.12 -10.77
C THR A 89 21.00 -7.47 -12.24
N ARG A 90 19.83 -7.06 -12.78
CA ARG A 90 19.45 -7.37 -14.17
C ARG A 90 19.78 -6.21 -15.09
N GLU A 91 20.59 -6.45 -16.12
CA GLU A 91 20.94 -5.45 -17.14
C GLU A 91 19.68 -4.87 -17.82
N ALA A 92 18.65 -5.67 -18.04
CA ALA A 92 17.36 -5.25 -18.59
C ALA A 92 16.65 -4.18 -17.73
N ALA A 93 17.05 -4.00 -16.47
CA ALA A 93 16.45 -2.99 -15.58
C ALA A 93 17.06 -1.59 -15.77
N LYS A 94 18.20 -1.48 -16.41
CA LYS A 94 18.89 -0.20 -16.65
C LYS A 94 17.96 0.80 -17.35
N GLY A 95 17.87 2.00 -16.79
CA GLY A 95 17.02 3.06 -17.34
C GLY A 95 15.52 2.79 -17.24
N GLN A 96 15.09 1.84 -16.41
CA GLN A 96 13.69 1.43 -16.33
C GLN A 96 13.05 1.84 -15.00
N ARG A 97 11.72 1.99 -15.04
CA ARG A 97 10.90 2.11 -13.84
C ARG A 97 9.86 1.01 -13.79
N PHE A 98 9.65 0.45 -12.60
CA PHE A 98 8.76 -0.68 -12.37
C PHE A 98 7.72 -0.34 -11.32
N LEU A 99 6.47 -0.67 -11.60
CA LEU A 99 5.40 -0.62 -10.60
C LEU A 99 5.40 -1.92 -9.81
N ALA A 100 5.61 -1.84 -8.50
CA ALA A 100 5.50 -2.99 -7.61
C ALA A 100 4.07 -3.05 -7.05
N ALA A 101 3.21 -3.83 -7.72
CA ALA A 101 1.86 -4.16 -7.29
C ALA A 101 1.66 -5.66 -7.45
N ALA A 102 1.07 -6.34 -6.46
CA ALA A 102 0.87 -7.79 -6.51
C ALA A 102 -0.16 -8.19 -7.58
N GLY A 103 -1.24 -7.41 -7.68
CA GLY A 103 -2.32 -7.65 -8.62
C GLY A 103 -3.17 -6.40 -8.85
N GLU A 104 -4.46 -6.62 -9.12
CA GLU A 104 -5.41 -5.53 -9.29
C GLU A 104 -5.60 -4.74 -7.98
N PHE A 105 -5.91 -3.47 -8.13
CA PHE A 105 -6.28 -2.62 -7.00
C PHE A 105 -7.63 -3.05 -6.44
N MET A 106 -7.70 -3.23 -5.14
CA MET A 106 -8.89 -3.74 -4.46
C MET A 106 -9.54 -2.70 -3.56
N PRO A 107 -10.87 -2.76 -3.39
CA PRO A 107 -11.59 -1.90 -2.46
C PRO A 107 -11.14 -2.16 -1.02
N LEU A 108 -11.13 -1.13 -0.20
CA LEU A 108 -10.79 -1.25 1.22
C LEU A 108 -11.69 -2.25 1.98
N LYS A 109 -12.97 -2.33 1.61
CA LYS A 109 -13.91 -3.30 2.18
C LYS A 109 -13.49 -4.75 1.93
N ASP A 110 -12.83 -5.03 0.78
CA ASP A 110 -12.39 -6.38 0.42
C ASP A 110 -11.12 -6.75 1.21
N ILE A 111 -10.23 -5.77 1.47
CA ILE A 111 -9.11 -5.95 2.44
C ILE A 111 -9.67 -6.32 3.81
N ALA A 112 -10.70 -5.60 4.27
CA ALA A 112 -11.38 -5.91 5.53
C ALA A 112 -12.04 -7.30 5.49
N GLY A 113 -12.61 -7.71 4.34
CA GLY A 113 -13.17 -9.05 4.12
C GLY A 113 -12.13 -10.14 4.34
N VAL A 114 -10.98 -10.04 3.67
CA VAL A 114 -9.87 -10.99 3.83
C VAL A 114 -9.48 -11.16 5.30
N LEU A 115 -9.28 -10.05 6.03
CA LEU A 115 -8.93 -10.09 7.44
C LEU A 115 -10.04 -10.72 8.29
N LYS A 116 -11.31 -10.39 8.04
CA LYS A 116 -12.44 -10.92 8.80
C LYS A 116 -12.59 -12.43 8.61
N ASP A 117 -12.51 -12.89 7.38
CA ASP A 117 -12.85 -14.27 7.01
C ASP A 117 -11.70 -15.24 7.28
N ARG A 118 -10.45 -14.77 7.25
CA ARG A 118 -9.27 -15.61 7.31
C ARG A 118 -8.46 -15.51 8.61
N MET A 119 -8.68 -14.49 9.45
CA MET A 119 -7.92 -14.28 10.69
C MET A 119 -8.58 -14.88 11.95
N GLY A 120 -9.68 -15.63 11.79
CA GLY A 120 -10.36 -16.29 12.93
C GLY A 120 -10.75 -15.28 14.03
N GLU A 121 -10.36 -15.55 15.28
CA GLU A 121 -10.71 -14.69 16.41
C GLU A 121 -10.12 -13.28 16.27
N ALA A 122 -8.92 -13.13 15.74
CA ALA A 122 -8.30 -11.82 15.53
C ALA A 122 -9.08 -10.97 14.53
N GLY A 123 -9.75 -11.60 13.54
CA GLY A 123 -10.61 -10.96 12.55
C GLY A 123 -12.01 -10.61 13.05
N SER A 124 -12.44 -11.10 14.22
CA SER A 124 -13.83 -11.00 14.70
C SER A 124 -14.35 -9.56 14.82
N ARG A 125 -13.48 -8.61 15.10
CA ARG A 125 -13.82 -7.18 15.26
C ARG A 125 -13.80 -6.38 13.98
N VAL A 126 -13.30 -6.96 12.87
CA VAL A 126 -13.21 -6.29 11.59
C VAL A 126 -14.60 -6.03 11.03
N LYS A 127 -14.86 -4.77 10.65
CA LYS A 127 -16.12 -4.36 10.03
C LYS A 127 -15.95 -4.27 8.53
N THR A 128 -16.72 -5.04 7.78
CA THR A 128 -16.67 -5.10 6.32
C THR A 128 -17.64 -4.15 5.63
N ARG A 129 -18.57 -3.51 6.39
CA ARG A 129 -19.56 -2.60 5.81
C ARG A 129 -18.88 -1.40 5.14
N GLN A 130 -19.37 -1.02 3.98
CA GLN A 130 -18.98 0.22 3.32
C GLN A 130 -19.69 1.40 3.96
N LEU A 131 -18.95 2.47 4.24
CA LEU A 131 -19.54 3.72 4.72
C LEU A 131 -20.20 4.48 3.57
N PRO A 132 -21.38 5.09 3.79
CA PRO A 132 -21.98 5.99 2.81
C PRO A 132 -21.09 7.19 2.51
N ASP A 133 -21.05 7.59 1.24
CA ASP A 133 -20.18 8.68 0.76
C ASP A 133 -20.45 10.01 1.48
N TRP A 134 -21.71 10.30 1.77
CA TRP A 134 -22.11 11.53 2.45
C TRP A 134 -21.52 11.63 3.87
N LEU A 135 -21.41 10.51 4.57
CA LEU A 135 -20.84 10.47 5.93
C LEU A 135 -19.36 10.87 5.93
N ILE A 136 -18.62 10.42 4.92
CA ILE A 136 -17.20 10.80 4.77
C ILE A 136 -17.07 12.29 4.41
N ARG A 137 -17.95 12.80 3.56
CA ARG A 137 -17.97 14.23 3.18
C ARG A 137 -18.25 15.14 4.38
N VAL A 138 -19.25 14.79 5.18
CA VAL A 138 -19.56 15.52 6.42
C VAL A 138 -18.41 15.39 7.42
N GLY A 139 -17.86 14.18 7.60
CA GLY A 139 -16.72 13.94 8.49
C GLY A 139 -15.48 14.74 8.10
N ALA A 140 -15.30 15.06 6.83
CA ALA A 140 -14.16 15.85 6.35
C ALA A 140 -14.18 17.32 6.83
N TRP A 141 -15.31 17.83 7.29
CA TRP A 141 -15.38 19.17 7.88
C TRP A 141 -14.68 19.21 9.25
N PHE A 142 -14.70 18.09 9.97
CA PHE A 142 -14.20 18.00 11.35
C PHE A 142 -12.92 17.17 11.47
N ASN A 143 -12.57 16.38 10.44
CA ASN A 143 -11.44 15.47 10.48
C ASN A 143 -10.47 15.72 9.31
N PRO A 144 -9.23 16.19 9.57
CA PRO A 144 -8.22 16.43 8.53
C PRO A 144 -7.90 15.19 7.67
N LEU A 145 -7.87 13.99 8.29
CA LEU A 145 -7.64 12.72 7.57
C LEU A 145 -8.76 12.44 6.56
N ALA A 146 -10.03 12.66 6.95
CA ALA A 146 -11.15 12.51 6.03
C ALA A 146 -11.06 13.51 4.87
N ARG A 147 -10.56 14.72 5.12
CA ARG A 147 -10.35 15.76 4.08
C ARG A 147 -9.25 15.34 3.09
N GLU A 148 -8.18 14.74 3.59
CA GLU A 148 -7.05 14.29 2.76
C GLU A 148 -7.43 13.17 1.79
N ILE A 149 -8.34 12.28 2.19
CA ILE A 149 -8.79 11.15 1.36
C ILE A 149 -9.90 11.50 0.36
N LEU A 150 -10.60 12.63 0.53
CA LEU A 150 -11.70 13.04 -0.36
C LEU A 150 -11.32 13.07 -1.86
N PRO A 151 -10.14 13.57 -2.25
CA PRO A 151 -9.73 13.59 -3.66
C PRO A 151 -9.57 12.20 -4.27
N GLU A 152 -9.31 11.18 -3.46
CA GLU A 152 -9.11 9.79 -3.89
C GLU A 152 -10.40 8.96 -3.84
N PHE A 153 -11.46 9.56 -3.31
CA PHE A 153 -12.71 8.87 -3.01
C PHE A 153 -13.39 8.36 -4.28
N GLY A 154 -13.66 7.06 -4.32
CA GLY A 154 -14.32 6.41 -5.46
C GLY A 154 -13.46 6.26 -6.71
N LYS A 155 -12.22 6.76 -6.72
CA LYS A 155 -11.32 6.62 -7.86
C LYS A 155 -10.67 5.25 -7.85
N ARG A 156 -10.88 4.49 -8.93
CA ARG A 156 -10.18 3.24 -9.18
C ARG A 156 -8.94 3.55 -10.02
N LYS A 157 -7.77 3.47 -9.42
CA LYS A 157 -6.50 3.55 -10.13
C LYS A 157 -6.12 2.14 -10.53
N ASN A 158 -5.80 1.91 -11.79
CA ASN A 158 -5.28 0.64 -12.27
C ASN A 158 -3.80 0.82 -12.61
N GLY A 159 -2.98 0.06 -11.92
CA GLY A 159 -1.56 -0.09 -12.22
C GLY A 159 -1.27 -1.51 -12.67
N SER A 160 -0.38 -1.67 -13.65
CA SER A 160 0.03 -2.99 -14.14
C SER A 160 1.47 -3.28 -13.73
N ASN A 161 1.71 -4.49 -13.23
CA ASN A 161 3.03 -5.03 -12.95
C ASN A 161 3.61 -5.85 -14.12
N ALA A 162 2.93 -5.83 -15.28
CA ALA A 162 3.30 -6.63 -16.45
C ALA A 162 4.77 -6.41 -16.87
N LYS A 163 5.23 -5.15 -16.82
CA LYS A 163 6.62 -4.81 -17.15
C LYS A 163 7.63 -5.53 -16.24
N ALA A 164 7.41 -5.51 -14.92
CA ALA A 164 8.29 -6.20 -13.97
C ALA A 164 8.29 -7.72 -14.20
N LYS A 165 7.11 -8.29 -14.45
CA LYS A 165 6.98 -9.73 -14.78
C LYS A 165 7.71 -10.10 -16.06
N GLN A 166 7.50 -9.34 -17.12
CA GLN A 166 8.04 -9.67 -18.46
C GLN A 166 9.56 -9.45 -18.54
N MET A 167 10.05 -8.34 -17.98
CA MET A 167 11.46 -7.96 -18.12
C MET A 167 12.37 -8.61 -17.08
N LEU A 168 11.86 -8.80 -15.85
CA LEU A 168 12.67 -9.27 -14.73
C LEU A 168 12.28 -10.66 -14.21
N GLY A 169 11.21 -11.24 -14.72
CA GLY A 169 10.69 -12.50 -14.21
C GLY A 169 10.10 -12.41 -12.79
N TRP A 170 9.76 -11.20 -12.35
CA TRP A 170 9.23 -10.95 -11.00
C TRP A 170 7.86 -11.60 -10.79
N GLN A 171 7.71 -12.36 -9.70
CA GLN A 171 6.50 -13.12 -9.38
C GLN A 171 6.06 -12.80 -7.95
N PRO A 172 5.27 -11.74 -7.76
CA PRO A 172 4.81 -11.36 -6.42
C PRO A 172 3.75 -12.33 -5.88
N ARG A 173 3.69 -12.42 -4.55
CA ARG A 173 2.59 -13.04 -3.81
C ARG A 173 1.27 -12.37 -4.13
N SER A 174 0.17 -13.05 -3.83
CA SER A 174 -1.17 -12.48 -4.00
C SER A 174 -1.44 -11.33 -3.01
N ASN A 175 -2.42 -10.48 -3.34
CA ASN A 175 -2.91 -9.46 -2.42
C ASN A 175 -3.34 -10.07 -1.07
N GLU A 176 -4.02 -11.21 -1.11
CA GLU A 176 -4.52 -11.92 0.07
C GLU A 176 -3.38 -12.37 0.98
N GLU A 177 -2.35 -13.02 0.42
CA GLU A 177 -1.17 -13.45 1.19
C GLU A 177 -0.46 -12.28 1.87
N ALA A 178 -0.29 -11.15 1.18
CA ALA A 178 0.33 -9.95 1.75
C ALA A 178 -0.48 -9.37 2.92
N ILE A 179 -1.81 -9.30 2.78
CA ILE A 179 -2.72 -8.81 3.81
C ILE A 179 -2.70 -9.73 5.03
N LEU A 180 -2.78 -11.05 4.82
CA LEU A 180 -2.76 -12.04 5.90
C LEU A 180 -1.43 -12.03 6.64
N ALA A 181 -0.30 -12.02 5.93
CA ALA A 181 1.02 -11.95 6.54
C ALA A 181 1.20 -10.71 7.44
N THR A 182 0.58 -9.57 7.04
CA THR A 182 0.54 -8.39 7.90
C THR A 182 -0.23 -8.66 9.20
N GLY A 183 -1.45 -9.17 9.09
CA GLY A 183 -2.31 -9.44 10.25
C GLY A 183 -1.69 -10.46 11.20
N GLU A 184 -1.19 -11.56 10.67
CA GLU A 184 -0.54 -12.64 11.43
C GLU A 184 0.68 -12.14 12.19
N SER A 185 1.54 -11.32 11.55
CA SER A 185 2.71 -10.77 12.23
C SER A 185 2.34 -9.78 13.33
N LEU A 186 1.29 -8.97 13.15
CA LEU A 186 0.79 -8.10 14.21
C LEU A 186 0.28 -8.89 15.43
N VAL A 187 -0.42 -10.00 15.19
CA VAL A 187 -0.86 -10.91 16.26
C VAL A 187 0.35 -11.56 16.94
N LYS A 188 1.26 -12.14 16.17
CA LYS A 188 2.44 -12.85 16.66
C LYS A 188 3.33 -11.98 17.54
N LEU A 189 3.47 -10.71 17.19
CA LEU A 189 4.29 -9.74 17.93
C LEU A 189 3.53 -9.06 19.09
N GLY A 190 2.26 -9.40 19.32
CA GLY A 190 1.46 -8.79 20.38
C GLY A 190 1.20 -7.29 20.18
N LEU A 191 1.20 -6.83 18.94
CA LEU A 191 1.07 -5.40 18.60
C LEU A 191 -0.38 -4.91 18.53
N LEU A 192 -1.37 -5.80 18.66
CA LEU A 192 -2.78 -5.45 18.68
C LEU A 192 -3.23 -5.04 20.08
N ARG A 193 -3.92 -3.92 20.20
CA ARG A 193 -4.59 -3.54 21.45
C ARG A 193 -5.87 -4.37 21.60
N VAL A 194 -5.87 -5.34 22.48
CA VAL A 194 -7.08 -6.05 22.89
C VAL A 194 -7.72 -5.23 24.02
N PRO A 195 -8.91 -4.64 23.85
CA PRO A 195 -9.62 -4.07 24.99
C PRO A 195 -9.83 -5.18 26.02
N ARG A 196 -9.39 -4.95 27.26
CA ARG A 196 -9.71 -5.87 28.37
C ARG A 196 -11.24 -6.00 28.40
N ARG A 197 -11.76 -7.23 28.32
CA ARG A 197 -13.16 -7.51 28.66
C ARG A 197 -13.36 -7.00 30.10
N ARG A 198 -14.24 -5.99 30.26
CA ARG A 198 -14.79 -5.66 31.58
C ARG A 198 -15.83 -6.72 31.94
#